data_07cdc28c6d773329b7e759f51f9c08a1
#
_entry.id   07cdc28c6d773329b7e759f51f9c08a1
#
_cell.length_a   1.000
_cell.length_b   1.000
_cell.length_c   1.000
_cell.angle_alpha   90.00
_cell.angle_beta   90.00
_cell.angle_gamma   90.00
#
_symmetry.space_group_name_H-M   'P 1'
#
loop_
_entity.id
_entity.type
_entity.pdbx_description
1 polymer ?
#
loop_
_entity_poly.entity_id
_entity_poly.type
_entity_poly.pdbx_seq_one_letter_code
_entity_poly.pdbx_strand_id
1 'polypeptide(L)'
;MKILICSDGTSSAQSAIDLGGLFAAPLRAETTLLGIAEKSEDEQPLRKALHTQAQLLTQLGVSPHIVVQFGEPVLQIVDQTSHSKYDLVVIGARWTGAVGHYWRSKRTYEVIKAIQPPVLVAIGERKELKRFVVCTGGKEFIEHAVQFTGKLAAAVRASVTLLHVMAEPPAMYADLVRMEENVDQLLQSKSELGTNLRRQKRELDRLGVSAEVHLRHGIVIDQVFEEVREGNYDLVVTGPSQARGLLRHYIMGDLTRDILNRANVPVLVARAGPPKPARTLWKAIKGLFTKS
;
A
#
# COMPACT_ATOMS: atom_id res chain seq x y z
N MET A 1 14.54 -1.54 8.22
CA MET A 1 13.67 -1.36 7.05
C MET A 1 14.44 -0.57 6.00
N LYS A 2 14.28 -0.90 4.71
CA LYS A 2 14.96 -0.21 3.61
C LYS A 2 13.93 0.43 2.69
N ILE A 3 14.02 1.75 2.48
CA ILE A 3 13.06 2.53 1.71
C ILE A 3 13.75 3.13 0.47
N LEU A 4 13.11 2.97 -0.69
CA LEU A 4 13.49 3.64 -1.91
C LEU A 4 12.53 4.80 -2.16
N ILE A 5 13.05 6.03 -2.27
CA ILE A 5 12.27 7.21 -2.67
C ILE A 5 12.70 7.60 -4.07
N CYS A 6 11.77 7.60 -5.01
CA CYS A 6 12.03 8.00 -6.38
C CYS A 6 11.64 9.47 -6.61
N SER A 7 12.53 10.24 -7.20
CA SER A 7 12.32 11.64 -7.52
C SER A 7 12.85 11.99 -8.91
N ASP A 8 12.16 12.85 -9.61
CA ASP A 8 12.60 13.44 -10.88
C ASP A 8 13.23 14.82 -10.69
N GLY A 9 13.49 15.21 -9.44
CA GLY A 9 14.06 16.51 -9.10
C GLY A 9 13.08 17.68 -9.17
N THR A 10 11.86 17.49 -9.67
CA THR A 10 10.87 18.57 -9.80
C THR A 10 10.10 18.81 -8.49
N SER A 11 9.40 19.94 -8.40
CA SER A 11 8.50 20.25 -7.29
C SER A 11 7.36 19.24 -7.16
N SER A 12 6.95 18.61 -8.26
CA SER A 12 5.92 17.56 -8.24
C SER A 12 6.36 16.27 -7.52
N ALA A 13 7.67 16.06 -7.36
CA ALA A 13 8.21 14.95 -6.57
C ALA A 13 8.28 15.27 -5.07
N GLN A 14 8.03 16.51 -4.65
CA GLN A 14 8.16 16.93 -3.25
C GLN A 14 7.25 16.08 -2.33
N SER A 15 6.04 15.78 -2.76
CA SER A 15 5.12 14.91 -1.99
C SER A 15 5.69 13.51 -1.70
N ALA A 16 6.52 12.95 -2.61
CA ALA A 16 7.18 11.67 -2.38
C ALA A 16 8.33 11.80 -1.38
N ILE A 17 9.07 12.91 -1.41
CA ILE A 17 10.13 13.21 -0.45
C ILE A 17 9.54 13.36 0.96
N ASP A 18 8.50 14.19 1.10
CA ASP A 18 7.85 14.45 2.39
C ASP A 18 7.25 13.17 2.97
N LEU A 19 6.47 12.47 2.18
CA LEU A 19 5.81 11.23 2.61
C LEU A 19 6.82 10.12 2.92
N GLY A 20 7.87 9.99 2.11
CA GLY A 20 8.97 9.06 2.35
C GLY A 20 9.70 9.39 3.66
N GLY A 21 9.97 10.67 3.92
CA GLY A 21 10.58 11.17 5.14
C GLY A 21 9.74 10.90 6.39
N LEU A 22 8.40 11.10 6.31
CA LEU A 22 7.46 10.83 7.40
C LEU A 22 7.51 9.37 7.89
N PHE A 23 7.78 8.41 6.99
CA PHE A 23 7.98 7.02 7.37
C PHE A 23 9.43 6.68 7.70
N ALA A 24 10.38 7.20 6.93
CA ALA A 24 11.79 6.84 7.08
C ALA A 24 12.35 7.27 8.44
N ALA A 25 12.00 8.47 8.91
CA ALA A 25 12.51 9.02 10.16
C ALA A 25 12.13 8.16 11.39
N PRO A 26 10.84 7.91 11.72
CA PRO A 26 10.49 7.13 12.90
C PRO A 26 10.87 5.65 12.78
N LEU A 27 10.96 5.11 11.57
CA LEU A 27 11.42 3.75 11.31
C LEU A 27 12.94 3.60 11.34
N ARG A 28 13.70 4.71 11.43
CA ARG A 28 15.16 4.73 11.26
C ARG A 28 15.58 3.91 10.03
N ALA A 29 14.86 4.13 8.92
CA ALA A 29 15.02 3.32 7.72
C ALA A 29 16.29 3.67 6.96
N GLU A 30 17.00 2.65 6.47
CA GLU A 30 18.01 2.84 5.43
C GLU A 30 17.30 3.38 4.19
N THR A 31 17.64 4.59 3.78
CA THR A 31 16.91 5.31 2.75
C THR A 31 17.78 5.55 1.53
N THR A 32 17.28 5.20 0.36
CA THR A 32 17.89 5.53 -0.94
C THR A 32 17.00 6.56 -1.64
N LEU A 33 17.60 7.68 -2.08
CA LEU A 33 16.97 8.66 -2.93
C LEU A 33 17.44 8.45 -4.36
N LEU A 34 16.54 7.91 -5.21
CA LEU A 34 16.83 7.56 -6.60
C LEU A 34 16.31 8.65 -7.54
N GLY A 35 17.20 9.20 -8.34
CA GLY A 35 16.85 10.03 -9.49
C GLY A 35 17.22 9.34 -10.80
N ILE A 36 16.43 9.57 -11.84
CA ILE A 36 16.67 8.99 -13.16
C ILE A 36 16.66 10.09 -14.21
N ALA A 37 17.81 10.25 -14.88
CA ALA A 37 17.97 11.16 -16.02
C ALA A 37 17.61 10.42 -17.30
N GLU A 38 16.64 10.90 -18.07
CA GLU A 38 16.28 10.32 -19.37
C GLU A 38 17.25 10.77 -20.48
N LYS A 39 17.87 11.95 -20.28
CA LYS A 39 18.87 12.51 -21.19
C LYS A 39 20.12 12.93 -20.43
N SER A 40 21.26 12.91 -21.10
CA SER A 40 22.55 13.26 -20.47
C SER A 40 22.57 14.73 -19.97
N GLU A 41 21.88 15.62 -20.64
CA GLU A 41 21.75 17.03 -20.24
C GLU A 41 20.98 17.22 -18.92
N ASP A 42 20.10 16.27 -18.55
CA ASP A 42 19.28 16.34 -17.35
C ASP A 42 20.03 15.87 -16.10
N GLU A 43 21.19 15.17 -16.24
CA GLU A 43 21.88 14.56 -15.11
C GLU A 43 22.34 15.54 -14.05
N GLN A 44 23.01 16.62 -14.46
CA GLN A 44 23.57 17.62 -13.54
C GLN A 44 22.46 18.42 -12.81
N PRO A 45 21.43 18.93 -13.51
CA PRO A 45 20.27 19.55 -12.86
C PRO A 45 19.59 18.61 -11.86
N LEU A 46 19.34 17.33 -12.24
CA LEU A 46 18.75 16.34 -11.38
C LEU A 46 19.59 16.07 -10.13
N ARG A 47 20.90 15.87 -10.28
CA ARG A 47 21.83 15.66 -9.16
C ARG A 47 21.78 16.81 -8.17
N LYS A 48 21.76 18.05 -8.64
CA LYS A 48 21.62 19.23 -7.78
C LYS A 48 20.29 19.25 -7.04
N ALA A 49 19.19 18.94 -7.72
CA ALA A 49 17.86 18.88 -7.12
C ALA A 49 17.77 17.78 -6.03
N LEU A 50 18.33 16.60 -6.30
CA LEU A 50 18.38 15.50 -5.34
C LEU A 50 19.19 15.85 -4.08
N HIS A 51 20.29 16.60 -4.23
CA HIS A 51 21.04 17.08 -3.06
C HIS A 51 20.20 18.03 -2.20
N THR A 52 19.42 18.93 -2.81
CA THR A 52 18.50 19.80 -2.07
C THR A 52 17.42 18.97 -1.36
N GLN A 53 16.84 18.00 -2.04
CA GLN A 53 15.82 17.11 -1.44
C GLN A 53 16.40 16.23 -0.34
N ALA A 54 17.65 15.77 -0.48
CA ALA A 54 18.36 15.03 0.58
C ALA A 54 18.58 15.89 1.84
N GLN A 55 18.84 17.19 1.67
CA GLN A 55 18.94 18.13 2.81
C GLN A 55 17.62 18.24 3.57
N LEU A 56 16.47 18.26 2.87
CA LEU A 56 15.15 18.26 3.50
C LEU A 56 14.92 16.96 4.31
N LEU A 57 15.28 15.81 3.75
CA LEU A 57 15.23 14.53 4.48
C LEU A 57 16.16 14.55 5.70
N THR A 58 17.34 15.15 5.58
CA THR A 58 18.28 15.26 6.70
C THR A 58 17.71 16.13 7.83
N GLN A 59 16.95 17.16 7.54
CA GLN A 59 16.24 17.94 8.55
C GLN A 59 15.20 17.15 9.32
N LEU A 60 14.66 16.09 8.69
CA LEU A 60 13.77 15.13 9.34
C LEU A 60 14.50 13.99 10.07
N GLY A 61 15.83 14.03 10.11
CA GLY A 61 16.67 13.00 10.72
C GLY A 61 16.92 11.77 9.84
N VAL A 62 16.70 11.88 8.53
CA VAL A 62 16.96 10.82 7.55
C VAL A 62 18.19 11.15 6.73
N SER A 63 19.18 10.24 6.70
CA SER A 63 20.39 10.40 5.88
C SER A 63 20.28 9.50 4.62
N PRO A 64 19.77 10.02 3.49
CA PRO A 64 19.56 9.20 2.31
C PRO A 64 20.86 8.99 1.54
N HIS A 65 21.04 7.79 0.99
CA HIS A 65 22.03 7.53 -0.05
C HIS A 65 21.47 7.99 -1.40
N ILE A 66 22.13 8.96 -2.05
CA ILE A 66 21.70 9.48 -3.35
C ILE A 66 22.25 8.58 -4.46
N VAL A 67 21.34 8.12 -5.32
CA VAL A 67 21.67 7.34 -6.53
C VAL A 67 21.09 8.08 -7.73
N VAL A 68 21.92 8.28 -8.76
CA VAL A 68 21.48 8.80 -10.05
C VAL A 68 21.74 7.75 -11.10
N GLN A 69 20.69 7.35 -11.81
CA GLN A 69 20.76 6.40 -12.92
C GLN A 69 20.36 7.09 -14.23
N PHE A 70 20.74 6.49 -15.34
CA PHE A 70 20.46 6.98 -16.69
C PHE A 70 19.59 5.99 -17.45
N GLY A 71 18.54 6.45 -18.09
CA GLY A 71 17.69 5.64 -18.96
C GLY A 71 16.20 5.80 -18.72
N GLU A 72 15.42 4.80 -19.13
CA GLU A 72 13.97 4.79 -19.00
C GLU A 72 13.57 4.54 -17.52
N PRO A 73 12.74 5.41 -16.90
CA PRO A 73 12.50 5.39 -15.46
C PRO A 73 11.95 4.07 -14.92
N VAL A 74 11.00 3.42 -15.61
CA VAL A 74 10.42 2.16 -15.12
C VAL A 74 11.49 1.07 -15.08
N LEU A 75 12.31 0.97 -16.13
CA LEU A 75 13.39 -0.02 -16.21
C LEU A 75 14.44 0.19 -15.12
N GLN A 76 14.81 1.44 -14.85
CA GLN A 76 15.82 1.76 -13.83
C GLN A 76 15.28 1.48 -12.41
N ILE A 77 13.99 1.73 -12.14
CA ILE A 77 13.38 1.37 -10.85
C ILE A 77 13.31 -0.15 -10.68
N VAL A 78 12.97 -0.89 -11.74
CA VAL A 78 12.98 -2.36 -11.75
C VAL A 78 14.38 -2.89 -11.46
N ASP A 79 15.37 -2.35 -12.15
CA ASP A 79 16.78 -2.72 -11.97
C ASP A 79 17.23 -2.47 -10.52
N GLN A 80 17.01 -1.28 -10.00
CA GLN A 80 17.35 -0.90 -8.62
C GLN A 80 16.71 -1.82 -7.58
N THR A 81 15.42 -2.17 -7.77
CA THR A 81 14.68 -3.04 -6.85
C THR A 81 15.00 -4.52 -7.02
N SER A 82 15.61 -4.92 -8.13
CA SER A 82 16.09 -6.28 -8.39
C SER A 82 17.47 -6.53 -7.76
N HIS A 83 18.36 -5.54 -7.80
CA HIS A 83 19.69 -5.63 -7.23
C HIS A 83 19.75 -5.36 -5.72
N SER A 84 18.78 -4.63 -5.20
CA SER A 84 18.69 -4.30 -3.77
C SER A 84 17.31 -4.59 -3.24
N LYS A 85 17.23 -5.31 -2.12
CA LYS A 85 15.96 -5.63 -1.47
C LYS A 85 15.43 -4.42 -0.71
N TYR A 86 14.34 -3.83 -1.20
CA TYR A 86 13.62 -2.77 -0.52
C TYR A 86 12.33 -3.30 0.13
N ASP A 87 11.98 -2.74 1.28
CA ASP A 87 10.73 -3.05 1.98
C ASP A 87 9.58 -2.15 1.53
N LEU A 88 9.89 -0.94 1.02
CA LEU A 88 8.93 0.04 0.53
C LEU A 88 9.56 0.87 -0.59
N VAL A 89 8.78 1.12 -1.64
CA VAL A 89 9.12 2.08 -2.70
C VAL A 89 8.12 3.22 -2.67
N VAL A 90 8.62 4.46 -2.60
CA VAL A 90 7.80 5.68 -2.61
C VAL A 90 7.98 6.39 -3.94
N ILE A 91 6.88 6.65 -4.62
CA ILE A 91 6.85 7.34 -5.92
C ILE A 91 5.86 8.50 -5.88
N GLY A 92 6.17 9.57 -6.60
CA GLY A 92 5.24 10.68 -6.80
C GLY A 92 4.12 10.30 -7.77
N ALA A 93 2.94 10.85 -7.54
CA ALA A 93 1.83 10.76 -8.48
C ALA A 93 1.86 11.96 -9.43
N ARG A 94 2.33 11.76 -10.66
CA ARG A 94 2.19 12.78 -11.71
C ARG A 94 0.76 12.78 -12.26
N TRP A 95 0.20 13.96 -12.43
CA TRP A 95 -1.04 14.17 -13.15
C TRP A 95 -0.72 14.42 -14.62
N THR A 96 -1.29 13.60 -15.50
CA THR A 96 -1.24 13.86 -16.95
C THR A 96 -2.68 14.04 -17.42
N GLY A 97 -3.10 15.27 -17.68
CA GLY A 97 -4.42 15.52 -18.29
C GLY A 97 -4.95 16.92 -18.06
N ALA A 98 -5.72 17.41 -19.03
CA ALA A 98 -6.48 18.65 -18.94
C ALA A 98 -7.60 18.52 -17.88
N VAL A 99 -8.05 19.66 -17.37
CA VAL A 99 -9.09 19.80 -16.34
C VAL A 99 -10.27 18.83 -16.59
N GLY A 100 -10.51 17.93 -15.64
CA GLY A 100 -11.69 17.07 -15.61
C GLY A 100 -11.47 15.56 -15.81
N HIS A 101 -10.29 15.10 -16.20
CA HIS A 101 -9.99 13.65 -16.32
C HIS A 101 -8.78 13.29 -15.46
N TYR A 102 -9.04 12.60 -14.36
CA TYR A 102 -8.04 12.20 -13.37
C TYR A 102 -7.37 10.87 -13.79
N TRP A 103 -6.39 10.93 -14.69
CA TRP A 103 -5.58 9.76 -15.05
C TRP A 103 -4.20 9.89 -14.42
N ARG A 104 -3.83 8.90 -13.62
CA ARG A 104 -2.45 8.78 -13.16
C ARG A 104 -1.53 8.48 -14.35
N SER A 105 -0.29 8.92 -14.24
CA SER A 105 0.72 8.62 -15.25
C SER A 105 0.79 7.11 -15.51
N LYS A 106 0.86 6.73 -16.78
CA LYS A 106 1.06 5.33 -17.22
C LYS A 106 2.26 4.71 -16.52
N ARG A 107 3.35 5.46 -16.33
CA ARG A 107 4.56 5.04 -15.61
C ARG A 107 4.27 4.62 -14.16
N THR A 108 3.39 5.31 -13.43
CA THR A 108 2.98 4.91 -12.07
C THR A 108 2.45 3.48 -12.04
N TYR A 109 1.56 3.12 -12.97
CA TYR A 109 1.01 1.76 -13.06
C TYR A 109 2.05 0.74 -13.51
N GLU A 110 2.93 1.12 -14.42
CA GLU A 110 4.00 0.25 -14.91
C GLU A 110 4.97 -0.10 -13.78
N VAL A 111 5.39 0.89 -12.97
CA VAL A 111 6.21 0.65 -11.78
C VAL A 111 5.50 -0.28 -10.80
N ILE A 112 4.24 0.02 -10.44
CA ILE A 112 3.47 -0.82 -9.51
C ILE A 112 3.38 -2.26 -10.00
N LYS A 113 3.23 -2.50 -11.29
CA LYS A 113 3.17 -3.86 -11.85
C LYS A 113 4.52 -4.56 -11.91
N ALA A 114 5.57 -3.82 -12.17
CA ALA A 114 6.87 -4.38 -12.49
C ALA A 114 7.71 -4.75 -11.26
N ILE A 115 7.51 -4.10 -10.11
CA ILE A 115 8.33 -4.32 -8.92
C ILE A 115 7.62 -5.18 -7.86
N GLN A 116 8.40 -5.86 -7.04
CA GLN A 116 7.89 -6.74 -5.99
C GLN A 116 7.56 -6.03 -4.67
N PRO A 117 8.33 -5.02 -4.22
CA PRO A 117 8.03 -4.34 -2.96
C PRO A 117 6.67 -3.65 -2.97
N PRO A 118 6.05 -3.41 -1.80
CA PRO A 118 4.94 -2.48 -1.67
C PRO A 118 5.29 -1.11 -2.24
N VAL A 119 4.30 -0.47 -2.88
CA VAL A 119 4.47 0.86 -3.48
C VAL A 119 3.57 1.87 -2.81
N LEU A 120 4.17 2.93 -2.28
CA LEU A 120 3.47 4.08 -1.75
C LEU A 120 3.44 5.18 -2.80
N VAL A 121 2.25 5.48 -3.29
CA VAL A 121 2.03 6.56 -4.26
C VAL A 121 1.69 7.83 -3.49
N ALA A 122 2.59 8.79 -3.53
CA ALA A 122 2.43 10.07 -2.85
C ALA A 122 1.47 10.98 -3.63
N ILE A 123 0.41 11.41 -2.98
CA ILE A 123 -0.67 12.22 -3.54
C ILE A 123 -0.96 13.36 -2.58
N GLY A 124 -0.84 14.59 -3.08
CA GLY A 124 -0.99 15.79 -2.27
C GLY A 124 0.09 15.93 -1.19
N GLU A 125 0.10 17.07 -0.54
CA GLU A 125 1.01 17.34 0.56
C GLU A 125 0.46 16.76 1.87
N ARG A 126 1.33 16.12 2.66
CA ARG A 126 1.01 15.61 3.98
C ARG A 126 2.11 15.99 4.96
N LYS A 127 1.73 16.65 6.04
CA LYS A 127 2.65 17.00 7.15
C LYS A 127 2.63 15.97 8.26
N GLU A 128 1.55 15.22 8.36
CA GLU A 128 1.33 14.18 9.37
C GLU A 128 0.44 13.08 8.81
N LEU A 129 0.49 11.92 9.46
CA LEU A 129 -0.28 10.75 9.10
C LEU A 129 -0.91 10.18 10.38
N LYS A 130 -2.24 10.31 10.53
CA LYS A 130 -2.97 9.94 11.76
C LYS A 130 -3.97 8.80 11.56
N ARG A 131 -4.55 8.70 10.37
CA ARG A 131 -5.65 7.76 10.11
C ARG A 131 -5.47 7.05 8.78
N PHE A 132 -5.37 5.73 8.85
CA PHE A 132 -5.23 4.86 7.67
C PHE A 132 -6.51 4.06 7.47
N VAL A 133 -6.93 3.85 6.24
CA VAL A 133 -7.98 2.90 5.89
C VAL A 133 -7.41 1.78 5.04
N VAL A 134 -7.65 0.54 5.47
CA VAL A 134 -7.25 -0.68 4.75
C VAL A 134 -8.48 -1.30 4.11
N CYS A 135 -8.53 -1.28 2.77
CA CYS A 135 -9.57 -1.96 2.02
C CYS A 135 -9.33 -3.47 2.08
N THR A 136 -10.10 -4.17 2.91
CA THR A 136 -9.96 -5.62 3.09
C THR A 136 -11.05 -6.40 2.36
N GLY A 137 -10.64 -7.39 1.57
CA GLY A 137 -11.56 -8.36 0.98
C GLY A 137 -12.03 -9.43 1.96
N GLY A 138 -11.72 -9.32 3.25
CA GLY A 138 -12.09 -10.30 4.28
C GLY A 138 -11.42 -11.68 4.13
N LYS A 139 -10.37 -11.80 3.31
CA LYS A 139 -9.66 -13.05 3.01
C LYS A 139 -8.30 -13.11 3.70
N GLU A 140 -7.76 -14.32 3.86
CA GLU A 140 -6.45 -14.55 4.50
C GLU A 140 -5.26 -13.87 3.80
N PHE A 141 -5.29 -13.76 2.48
CA PHE A 141 -4.14 -13.26 1.71
C PHE A 141 -3.78 -11.80 2.00
N ILE A 142 -4.67 -11.04 2.66
CA ILE A 142 -4.41 -9.65 3.06
C ILE A 142 -3.61 -9.54 4.36
N GLU A 143 -3.39 -10.64 5.11
CA GLU A 143 -2.69 -10.60 6.41
C GLU A 143 -1.33 -9.90 6.35
N HIS A 144 -0.56 -10.20 5.30
CA HIS A 144 0.75 -9.57 5.13
C HIS A 144 0.64 -8.06 4.89
N ALA A 145 -0.38 -7.63 4.13
CA ALA A 145 -0.66 -6.21 3.90
C ALA A 145 -1.08 -5.51 5.20
N VAL A 146 -1.92 -6.14 6.01
CA VAL A 146 -2.34 -5.62 7.32
C VAL A 146 -1.15 -5.51 8.27
N GLN A 147 -0.31 -6.54 8.36
CA GLN A 147 0.90 -6.52 9.19
C GLN A 147 1.88 -5.44 8.75
N PHE A 148 2.12 -5.31 7.45
CA PHE A 148 2.99 -4.27 6.91
C PHE A 148 2.43 -2.88 7.20
N THR A 149 1.14 -2.66 6.94
CA THR A 149 0.46 -1.40 7.26
C THR A 149 0.51 -1.09 8.75
N GLY A 150 0.30 -2.09 9.62
CA GLY A 150 0.40 -1.93 11.06
C GLY A 150 1.78 -1.46 11.52
N LYS A 151 2.87 -1.97 10.92
CA LYS A 151 4.22 -1.49 11.22
C LYS A 151 4.41 -0.02 10.83
N LEU A 152 3.88 0.39 9.67
CA LEU A 152 3.93 1.78 9.23
C LEU A 152 3.08 2.68 10.15
N ALA A 153 1.86 2.25 10.49
CA ALA A 153 0.95 2.98 11.36
C ALA A 153 1.52 3.15 12.78
N ALA A 154 2.09 2.10 13.35
CA ALA A 154 2.76 2.15 14.66
C ALA A 154 3.90 3.18 14.67
N ALA A 155 4.71 3.23 13.61
CA ALA A 155 5.84 4.14 13.52
C ALA A 155 5.41 5.61 13.54
N VAL A 156 4.29 5.95 12.89
CA VAL A 156 3.76 7.33 12.83
C VAL A 156 2.64 7.58 13.86
N ARG A 157 2.32 6.58 14.71
CA ARG A 157 1.24 6.61 15.69
C ARG A 157 -0.14 6.86 15.09
N ALA A 158 -0.38 6.30 13.91
CA ALA A 158 -1.67 6.37 13.23
C ALA A 158 -2.62 5.26 13.71
N SER A 159 -3.92 5.54 13.70
CA SER A 159 -4.96 4.52 13.81
C SER A 159 -5.24 3.84 12.46
N VAL A 160 -5.83 2.65 12.49
CA VAL A 160 -6.15 1.89 11.28
C VAL A 160 -7.62 1.48 11.30
N THR A 161 -8.35 1.80 10.25
CA THR A 161 -9.68 1.26 9.99
C THR A 161 -9.59 0.13 8.96
N LEU A 162 -10.09 -1.04 9.32
CA LEU A 162 -10.27 -2.16 8.40
C LEU A 162 -11.65 -2.02 7.74
N LEU A 163 -11.68 -1.55 6.51
CA LEU A 163 -12.91 -1.38 5.74
C LEU A 163 -13.22 -2.62 4.93
N HIS A 164 -14.38 -3.21 5.16
CA HIS A 164 -14.95 -4.27 4.34
C HIS A 164 -16.25 -3.81 3.70
N VAL A 165 -16.33 -3.93 2.38
CA VAL A 165 -17.54 -3.60 1.63
C VAL A 165 -18.20 -4.88 1.16
N MET A 166 -19.45 -5.08 1.57
CA MET A 166 -20.30 -6.20 1.17
C MET A 166 -21.19 -5.81 -0.01
N ALA A 167 -21.56 -6.78 -0.82
CA ALA A 167 -22.54 -6.56 -1.87
C ALA A 167 -23.88 -6.12 -1.25
N GLU A 168 -24.59 -5.25 -1.96
CA GLU A 168 -25.93 -4.85 -1.53
C GLU A 168 -26.86 -6.08 -1.58
N PRO A 169 -27.51 -6.42 -0.47
CA PRO A 169 -28.41 -7.56 -0.44
C PRO A 169 -29.69 -7.23 -1.23
N PRO A 170 -30.35 -8.25 -1.79
CA PRO A 170 -31.66 -8.05 -2.39
C PRO A 170 -32.65 -7.41 -1.41
N ALA A 171 -33.49 -6.50 -1.88
CA ALA A 171 -34.41 -5.70 -1.04
C ALA A 171 -35.29 -6.54 -0.09
N MET A 172 -35.60 -7.79 -0.48
CA MET A 172 -36.38 -8.73 0.35
C MET A 172 -35.65 -9.20 1.63
N TYR A 173 -34.35 -8.95 1.75
CA TYR A 173 -33.50 -9.29 2.89
C TYR A 173 -33.01 -8.06 3.66
N ALA A 174 -33.59 -6.89 3.43
CA ALA A 174 -33.16 -5.62 4.07
C ALA A 174 -33.13 -5.69 5.59
N ASP A 175 -34.02 -6.45 6.22
CA ASP A 175 -34.02 -6.63 7.69
C ASP A 175 -32.88 -7.53 8.19
N LEU A 176 -32.39 -8.47 7.37
CA LEU A 176 -31.23 -9.30 7.72
C LEU A 176 -29.93 -8.49 7.63
N VAL A 177 -29.88 -7.46 6.76
CA VAL A 177 -28.74 -6.55 6.63
C VAL A 177 -28.48 -5.80 7.92
N ARG A 178 -29.53 -5.31 8.58
CA ARG A 178 -29.40 -4.61 9.87
C ARG A 178 -28.75 -5.48 10.95
N MET A 179 -28.89 -6.80 10.85
CA MET A 179 -28.21 -7.74 11.75
C MET A 179 -26.74 -7.94 11.37
N GLU A 180 -26.41 -7.92 10.08
CA GLU A 180 -25.02 -8.04 9.61
C GLU A 180 -24.22 -6.73 9.73
N GLU A 181 -24.92 -5.58 9.83
CA GLU A 181 -24.30 -4.27 10.10
C GLU A 181 -23.72 -4.16 11.52
N ASN A 182 -24.06 -5.08 12.41
CA ASN A 182 -23.49 -5.10 13.74
C ASN A 182 -22.07 -5.70 13.68
N VAL A 183 -21.07 -4.81 13.60
CA VAL A 183 -19.65 -5.18 13.58
C VAL A 183 -19.29 -6.10 14.75
N ASP A 184 -19.85 -5.87 15.95
CA ASP A 184 -19.55 -6.69 17.12
C ASP A 184 -20.09 -8.11 16.99
N GLN A 185 -21.29 -8.28 16.45
CA GLN A 185 -21.86 -9.60 16.17
C GLN A 185 -21.06 -10.34 15.09
N LEU A 186 -20.68 -9.64 14.02
CA LEU A 186 -19.81 -10.22 12.98
C LEU A 186 -18.49 -10.67 13.57
N LEU A 187 -17.83 -9.82 14.36
CA LEU A 187 -16.57 -10.16 15.00
C LEU A 187 -16.70 -11.30 16.02
N GLN A 188 -17.86 -11.53 16.63
CA GLN A 188 -18.12 -12.69 17.50
C GLN A 188 -18.51 -13.94 16.72
N SER A 189 -18.95 -13.80 15.48
CA SER A 189 -19.41 -14.94 14.68
C SER A 189 -18.28 -15.91 14.35
N LYS A 190 -18.67 -17.16 13.99
CA LYS A 190 -17.77 -18.19 13.48
C LYS A 190 -17.63 -18.13 11.95
N SER A 191 -18.21 -17.11 11.28
CA SER A 191 -18.11 -16.95 9.85
C SER A 191 -16.64 -16.77 9.43
N GLU A 192 -16.31 -17.12 8.19
CA GLU A 192 -14.97 -16.92 7.63
C GLU A 192 -14.59 -15.43 7.68
N LEU A 193 -15.51 -14.55 7.29
CA LEU A 193 -15.31 -13.11 7.33
C LEU A 193 -15.02 -12.61 8.74
N GLY A 194 -15.91 -12.90 9.71
CA GLY A 194 -15.73 -12.48 11.10
C GLY A 194 -14.43 -12.99 11.71
N THR A 195 -14.06 -14.24 11.41
CA THR A 195 -12.81 -14.85 11.88
C THR A 195 -11.59 -14.12 11.28
N ASN A 196 -11.62 -13.80 9.99
CA ASN A 196 -10.52 -13.13 9.31
C ASN A 196 -10.38 -11.66 9.78
N LEU A 197 -11.48 -10.91 9.88
CA LEU A 197 -11.44 -9.51 10.37
C LEU A 197 -10.94 -9.44 11.82
N ARG A 198 -11.44 -10.34 12.69
CA ARG A 198 -10.98 -10.45 14.07
C ARG A 198 -9.48 -10.75 14.16
N ARG A 199 -8.95 -11.62 13.29
CA ARG A 199 -7.51 -11.92 13.22
C ARG A 199 -6.70 -10.72 12.75
N GLN A 200 -7.17 -10.02 11.72
CA GLN A 200 -6.55 -8.80 11.20
C GLN A 200 -6.50 -7.71 12.27
N LYS A 201 -7.62 -7.47 12.97
CA LYS A 201 -7.69 -6.51 14.07
C LYS A 201 -6.71 -6.86 15.19
N ARG A 202 -6.68 -8.11 15.64
CA ARG A 202 -5.73 -8.57 16.68
C ARG A 202 -4.26 -8.40 16.27
N GLU A 203 -3.95 -8.54 14.99
CA GLU A 203 -2.58 -8.31 14.50
C GLU A 203 -2.20 -6.83 14.64
N LEU A 204 -3.11 -5.89 14.34
CA LEU A 204 -2.89 -4.46 14.55
C LEU A 204 -2.76 -4.13 16.05
N ASP A 205 -3.64 -4.66 16.87
CA ASP A 205 -3.60 -4.49 18.34
C ASP A 205 -2.25 -4.98 18.91
N ARG A 206 -1.70 -6.11 18.43
CA ARG A 206 -0.37 -6.62 18.83
C ARG A 206 0.78 -5.70 18.46
N LEU A 207 0.61 -4.92 17.40
CA LEU A 207 1.58 -3.92 16.97
C LEU A 207 1.41 -2.58 17.71
N GLY A 208 0.47 -2.50 18.66
CA GLY A 208 0.18 -1.28 19.41
C GLY A 208 -0.61 -0.24 18.62
N VAL A 209 -1.31 -0.67 17.55
CA VAL A 209 -2.09 0.20 16.67
C VAL A 209 -3.56 0.13 17.08
N SER A 210 -4.17 1.30 17.36
CA SER A 210 -5.62 1.38 17.52
C SER A 210 -6.32 1.00 16.22
N ALA A 211 -7.15 -0.05 16.27
CA ALA A 211 -7.79 -0.59 15.07
C ALA A 211 -9.30 -0.71 15.24
N GLU A 212 -10.04 -0.25 14.24
CA GLU A 212 -11.48 -0.37 14.11
C GLU A 212 -11.85 -1.17 12.86
N VAL A 213 -13.05 -1.72 12.84
CA VAL A 213 -13.62 -2.42 11.68
C VAL A 213 -14.85 -1.68 11.24
N HIS A 214 -14.89 -1.28 9.98
CA HIS A 214 -16.07 -0.66 9.36
C HIS A 214 -16.62 -1.58 8.28
N LEU A 215 -17.93 -1.71 8.26
CA LEU A 215 -18.69 -2.44 7.26
C LEU A 215 -19.51 -1.46 6.44
N ARG A 216 -19.47 -1.61 5.13
CA ARG A 216 -20.32 -0.86 4.21
C ARG A 216 -20.99 -1.82 3.22
N HIS A 217 -22.09 -1.39 2.63
CA HIS A 217 -22.82 -2.13 1.60
C HIS A 217 -22.90 -1.33 0.32
N GLY A 218 -22.79 -1.99 -0.82
CA GLY A 218 -22.96 -1.38 -2.14
C GLY A 218 -21.79 -1.62 -3.09
N ILE A 219 -21.59 -0.69 -4.00
CA ILE A 219 -20.52 -0.74 -4.99
C ILE A 219 -19.19 -0.43 -4.30
N VAL A 220 -18.25 -1.38 -4.32
CA VAL A 220 -17.01 -1.34 -3.52
C VAL A 220 -16.26 -0.01 -3.68
N ILE A 221 -16.07 0.44 -4.94
CA ILE A 221 -15.29 1.65 -5.20
C ILE A 221 -15.96 2.91 -4.64
N ASP A 222 -17.27 3.01 -4.73
CA ASP A 222 -18.01 4.17 -4.24
C ASP A 222 -18.00 4.20 -2.71
N GLN A 223 -18.21 3.04 -2.07
CA GLN A 223 -18.16 2.91 -0.61
C GLN A 223 -16.77 3.18 -0.02
N VAL A 224 -15.70 2.82 -0.74
CA VAL A 224 -14.33 3.18 -0.34
C VAL A 224 -14.16 4.70 -0.35
N PHE A 225 -14.65 5.41 -1.37
CA PHE A 225 -14.50 6.87 -1.44
C PHE A 225 -15.43 7.62 -0.48
N GLU A 226 -16.59 7.08 -0.19
CA GLU A 226 -17.45 7.60 0.88
C GLU A 226 -16.75 7.50 2.23
N GLU A 227 -16.21 6.33 2.56
CA GLU A 227 -15.44 6.11 3.78
C GLU A 227 -14.27 7.08 3.88
N VAL A 228 -13.48 7.22 2.80
CA VAL A 228 -12.32 8.13 2.77
C VAL A 228 -12.74 9.57 3.02
N ARG A 229 -13.84 10.01 2.43
CA ARG A 229 -14.35 11.38 2.60
C ARG A 229 -14.86 11.63 4.02
N GLU A 230 -15.63 10.70 4.59
CA GLU A 230 -16.25 10.84 5.90
C GLU A 230 -15.23 10.67 7.04
N GLY A 231 -14.28 9.76 6.85
CA GLY A 231 -13.33 9.39 7.88
C GLY A 231 -12.09 10.29 7.97
N ASN A 232 -11.90 11.26 7.06
CA ASN A 232 -10.71 12.12 7.00
C ASN A 232 -9.40 11.30 7.07
N TYR A 233 -9.29 10.28 6.23
CA TYR A 233 -8.10 9.43 6.20
C TYR A 233 -6.94 10.10 5.47
N ASP A 234 -5.73 9.82 5.97
CA ASP A 234 -4.46 10.32 5.43
C ASP A 234 -3.81 9.35 4.46
N LEU A 235 -4.22 8.07 4.51
CA LEU A 235 -3.67 7.01 3.68
C LEU A 235 -4.74 5.96 3.40
N VAL A 236 -4.88 5.60 2.12
CA VAL A 236 -5.66 4.44 1.68
C VAL A 236 -4.71 3.28 1.38
N VAL A 237 -5.01 2.11 1.91
CA VAL A 237 -4.24 0.90 1.67
C VAL A 237 -5.08 -0.08 0.85
N THR A 238 -4.55 -0.48 -0.29
CA THR A 238 -5.14 -1.54 -1.12
C THR A 238 -4.35 -2.83 -0.96
N GLY A 239 -5.05 -3.93 -0.82
CA GLY A 239 -4.45 -5.26 -0.76
C GLY A 239 -4.11 -5.80 -2.16
N PRO A 240 -3.43 -6.96 -2.21
CA PRO A 240 -3.19 -7.68 -3.45
C PRO A 240 -4.52 -8.16 -4.07
N SER A 241 -4.58 -8.18 -5.41
CA SER A 241 -5.74 -8.75 -6.11
C SER A 241 -5.83 -10.26 -5.91
N GLN A 242 -7.05 -10.82 -6.08
CA GLN A 242 -7.31 -12.27 -5.97
C GLN A 242 -6.80 -13.09 -7.16
N ALA A 243 -5.89 -12.58 -7.98
CA ALA A 243 -5.35 -13.32 -9.11
C ALA A 243 -4.81 -14.70 -8.67
N ARG A 244 -5.29 -15.76 -9.32
CA ARG A 244 -4.88 -17.14 -9.05
C ARG A 244 -3.64 -17.49 -9.87
N GLY A 245 -2.73 -18.31 -9.30
CA GLY A 245 -1.56 -18.82 -9.99
C GLY A 245 -0.27 -18.00 -9.83
N LEU A 246 0.72 -18.28 -10.68
CA LEU A 246 2.08 -17.69 -10.66
C LEU A 246 2.07 -16.17 -10.93
N LEU A 247 1.04 -15.64 -11.58
CA LEU A 247 0.91 -14.22 -11.92
C LEU A 247 0.37 -13.33 -10.78
N ARG A 248 0.11 -13.89 -9.59
CA ARG A 248 -0.44 -13.16 -8.41
C ARG A 248 0.28 -11.86 -8.09
N HIS A 249 1.57 -11.81 -8.34
CA HIS A 249 2.42 -10.67 -8.00
C HIS A 249 2.36 -9.53 -9.02
N TYR A 250 1.86 -9.79 -10.23
CA TYR A 250 1.94 -8.88 -11.37
C TYR A 250 0.59 -8.29 -11.80
N ILE A 251 -0.53 -8.74 -11.20
CA ILE A 251 -1.85 -8.24 -11.56
C ILE A 251 -2.30 -7.19 -10.53
N MET A 252 -2.30 -5.94 -10.96
CA MET A 252 -3.00 -4.87 -10.24
C MET A 252 -4.50 -5.05 -10.51
N GLY A 253 -5.31 -5.24 -9.44
CA GLY A 253 -6.76 -5.36 -9.58
C GLY A 253 -7.40 -4.06 -10.05
N ASP A 254 -8.59 -4.17 -10.67
CA ASP A 254 -9.35 -3.01 -11.14
C ASP A 254 -9.63 -2.04 -9.99
N LEU A 255 -10.00 -2.54 -8.81
CA LEU A 255 -10.21 -1.71 -7.62
C LEU A 255 -8.98 -0.85 -7.27
N THR A 256 -7.77 -1.43 -7.30
CA THR A 256 -6.54 -0.66 -7.02
C THR A 256 -6.32 0.43 -8.06
N ARG A 257 -6.60 0.15 -9.34
CA ARG A 257 -6.52 1.14 -10.42
C ARG A 257 -7.51 2.27 -10.20
N ASP A 258 -8.75 1.94 -9.87
CA ASP A 258 -9.81 2.92 -9.65
C ASP A 258 -9.52 3.79 -8.41
N ILE A 259 -9.02 3.19 -7.34
CA ILE A 259 -8.57 3.94 -6.17
C ILE A 259 -7.44 4.90 -6.57
N LEU A 260 -6.40 4.43 -7.25
CA LEU A 260 -5.28 5.28 -7.68
C LEU A 260 -5.74 6.44 -8.57
N ASN A 261 -6.71 6.23 -9.45
CA ASN A 261 -7.23 7.27 -10.35
C ASN A 261 -8.02 8.35 -9.62
N ARG A 262 -8.80 7.97 -8.61
CA ARG A 262 -9.76 8.86 -7.94
C ARG A 262 -9.26 9.40 -6.61
N ALA A 263 -8.20 8.82 -6.01
CA ALA A 263 -7.71 9.23 -4.70
C ALA A 263 -7.11 10.64 -4.71
N ASN A 264 -7.45 11.40 -3.69
CA ASN A 264 -6.87 12.69 -3.32
C ASN A 264 -5.96 12.60 -2.09
N VAL A 265 -5.74 11.39 -1.58
CA VAL A 265 -4.85 11.05 -0.49
C VAL A 265 -3.84 9.99 -0.95
N PRO A 266 -2.67 9.87 -0.29
CA PRO A 266 -1.70 8.82 -0.61
C PRO A 266 -2.31 7.43 -0.64
N VAL A 267 -1.79 6.57 -1.53
CA VAL A 267 -2.24 5.19 -1.69
C VAL A 267 -1.08 4.24 -1.51
N LEU A 268 -1.18 3.34 -0.53
CA LEU A 268 -0.26 2.22 -0.37
C LEU A 268 -0.81 1.00 -1.11
N VAL A 269 -0.11 0.57 -2.14
CA VAL A 269 -0.38 -0.70 -2.83
C VAL A 269 0.44 -1.79 -2.14
N ALA A 270 -0.18 -2.47 -1.20
CA ALA A 270 0.46 -3.54 -0.45
C ALA A 270 0.56 -4.83 -1.28
N ARG A 271 1.47 -5.72 -0.90
CA ARG A 271 1.73 -6.98 -1.59
C ARG A 271 1.23 -8.19 -0.79
N ALA A 272 0.90 -9.26 -1.50
CA ALA A 272 0.75 -10.56 -0.86
C ALA A 272 2.11 -11.01 -0.30
N GLY A 273 2.11 -11.56 0.89
CA GLY A 273 3.30 -12.20 1.42
C GLY A 273 3.74 -13.39 0.55
N PRO A 274 4.96 -13.89 0.75
CA PRO A 274 5.39 -15.11 0.11
C PRO A 274 4.37 -16.22 0.39
N PRO A 275 4.13 -17.13 -0.57
CA PRO A 275 3.21 -18.24 -0.34
C PRO A 275 3.64 -18.99 0.91
N LYS A 276 2.72 -19.21 1.85
CA LYS A 276 2.98 -20.05 3.03
C LYS A 276 3.49 -21.41 2.50
N PRO A 277 4.64 -21.91 2.94
CA PRO A 277 5.08 -23.24 2.53
C PRO A 277 3.94 -24.21 2.84
N ALA A 278 3.58 -25.00 1.84
CA ALA A 278 2.46 -25.93 1.96
C ALA A 278 2.77 -26.94 3.08
N ARG A 279 2.33 -26.65 4.29
CA ARG A 279 2.43 -27.55 5.47
C ARG A 279 1.71 -28.89 5.24
N THR A 280 0.95 -29.00 4.16
CA THR A 280 0.08 -30.14 3.84
C THR A 280 0.80 -31.25 3.08
N LEU A 281 1.83 -30.95 2.28
CA LEU A 281 2.55 -32.00 1.55
C LEU A 281 3.43 -32.88 2.48
N TRP A 282 4.07 -32.28 3.48
CA TRP A 282 4.92 -33.04 4.41
C TRP A 282 4.15 -33.97 5.35
N LYS A 283 2.90 -33.62 5.74
CA LYS A 283 2.03 -34.53 6.50
C LYS A 283 1.49 -35.66 5.65
N ALA A 284 1.17 -35.42 4.38
CA ALA A 284 0.71 -36.47 3.47
C ALA A 284 1.85 -37.46 3.13
N ILE A 285 3.07 -36.95 2.94
CA ILE A 285 4.24 -37.82 2.66
C ILE A 285 4.65 -38.62 3.89
N LYS A 286 4.65 -38.04 5.11
CA LYS A 286 4.92 -38.79 6.33
C LYS A 286 3.87 -39.89 6.61
N GLY A 287 2.60 -39.66 6.25
CA GLY A 287 1.53 -40.67 6.42
C GLY A 287 1.66 -41.88 5.48
N LEU A 288 2.40 -41.75 4.38
CA LEU A 288 2.64 -42.86 3.43
C LEU A 288 3.81 -43.74 3.85
N PHE A 289 4.74 -43.24 4.66
CA PHE A 289 5.93 -44.01 5.11
C PHE A 289 5.81 -44.57 6.53
N THR A 290 4.67 -44.40 7.22
CA THR A 290 4.44 -44.97 8.56
C THR A 290 3.42 -46.13 8.57
N LYS A 291 3.10 -46.68 7.40
CA LYS A 291 2.37 -47.96 7.29
C LYS A 291 3.26 -48.96 6.55
N SER A 292 4.17 -49.54 7.29
CA SER A 292 4.80 -50.84 7.06
C SER A 292 5.13 -51.44 8.39
#